data_5e9ea777b18e58841269d09ecb97e5bc
#
_entry.id   5e9ea777b18e58841269d09ecb97e5bc
#
_cell.length_a   1.000
_cell.length_b   1.000
_cell.length_c   1.000
_cell.angle_alpha   90.00
_cell.angle_beta   90.00
_cell.angle_gamma   90.00
#
_symmetry.space_group_name_H-M   'P 1'
#
loop_
_entity.id
_entity.type
_entity.pdbx_description
1 polymer ?
#
loop_
_entity_poly.entity_id
_entity_poly.type
_entity_poly.pdbx_seq_one_letter_code
_entity_poly.pdbx_strand_id
1 'polypeptide(L)'
;RVYRRCPKGTLRLLIDCVPYSNGICLSRERNLVYVAATRANQVWQFSSRLPEFGQPMVGTFIQLSGGLGPDGLASNSLGWLAVAQAQAGRSYLFDKVGDRLAEIRLPKGLWTTSVAFHPNNDRLLYIIDAEHASVFSCVIPV
;
A
#
# COMPACT_ATOMS: atom_id res chain seq x y z
N ARG A 1 2.30 9.36 11.17
CA ARG A 1 1.09 10.21 11.15
C ARG A 1 0.47 10.27 9.76
N VAL A 2 -0.85 10.38 9.67
CA VAL A 2 -1.59 10.58 8.42
C VAL A 2 -2.33 11.89 8.48
N TYR A 3 -2.19 12.69 7.42
CA TYR A 3 -2.83 14.00 7.30
C TYR A 3 -3.68 14.07 6.03
N ARG A 4 -4.76 14.82 6.09
CA ARG A 4 -5.54 15.24 4.92
C ARG A 4 -5.34 16.74 4.69
N ARG A 5 -5.00 17.12 3.47
CA ARG A 5 -5.06 18.52 3.05
C ARG A 5 -6.46 18.85 2.57
N CYS A 6 -7.08 19.82 3.21
CA CYS A 6 -8.39 20.35 2.79
C CYS A 6 -8.23 21.29 1.58
N PRO A 7 -9.29 21.51 0.78
CA PRO A 7 -9.22 22.40 -0.40
C PRO A 7 -8.71 23.81 -0.10
N LYS A 8 -8.98 24.33 1.09
CA LYS A 8 -8.52 25.65 1.57
C LYS A 8 -7.07 25.65 2.08
N GLY A 9 -6.32 24.55 1.89
CA GLY A 9 -4.91 24.45 2.29
C GLY A 9 -4.66 24.00 3.73
N THR A 10 -5.67 23.94 4.59
CA THR A 10 -5.54 23.49 5.98
C THR A 10 -5.21 22.00 6.04
N LEU A 11 -4.28 21.62 6.92
CA LEU A 11 -3.96 20.21 7.23
C LEU A 11 -4.82 19.76 8.43
N ARG A 12 -5.48 18.62 8.26
CA ARG A 12 -6.17 17.91 9.34
C ARG A 12 -5.43 16.61 9.64
N LEU A 13 -5.03 16.42 10.90
CA LEU A 13 -4.49 15.16 11.38
C LEU A 13 -5.61 14.12 11.40
N LEU A 14 -5.40 12.97 10.78
CA LEU A 14 -6.35 11.85 10.73
C LEU A 14 -5.98 10.75 11.70
N ILE A 15 -4.71 10.33 11.69
CA ILE A 15 -4.19 9.25 12.53
C ILE A 15 -2.83 9.67 13.07
N ASP A 16 -2.67 9.61 14.38
CA ASP A 16 -1.43 10.04 15.06
C ASP A 16 -0.41 8.92 15.26
N CYS A 17 -0.86 7.69 15.42
CA CYS A 17 -0.08 6.58 15.99
C CYS A 17 0.20 5.42 15.01
N VAL A 18 0.32 5.68 13.70
CA VAL A 18 0.71 4.60 12.75
C VAL A 18 2.15 4.19 13.01
N PRO A 19 2.43 2.90 13.32
CA PRO A 19 3.78 2.42 13.55
C PRO A 19 4.63 2.50 12.28
N TYR A 20 5.43 3.56 12.15
CA TYR A 20 6.24 3.87 10.98
C TYR A 20 5.38 3.95 9.71
N SER A 21 4.56 5.00 9.61
CA SER A 21 3.71 5.23 8.43
C SER A 21 4.54 5.43 7.18
N ASN A 22 4.23 4.68 6.12
CA ASN A 22 4.95 4.67 4.87
C ASN A 22 3.98 4.84 3.69
N GLY A 23 3.83 3.85 2.80
CA GLY A 23 2.95 3.94 1.65
C GLY A 23 1.49 4.26 2.01
N ILE A 24 0.84 5.01 1.14
CA ILE A 24 -0.57 5.36 1.25
C ILE A 24 -1.22 5.35 -0.13
N CYS A 25 -2.40 4.77 -0.26
CA CYS A 25 -3.21 4.87 -1.47
C CYS A 25 -4.70 4.83 -1.15
N LEU A 26 -5.52 5.16 -2.14
CA LEU A 26 -6.99 5.07 -2.06
C LEU A 26 -7.46 3.76 -2.68
N SER A 27 -8.58 3.21 -2.21
CA SER A 27 -9.30 2.16 -2.93
C SER A 27 -9.80 2.68 -4.28
N ARG A 28 -10.16 1.76 -5.19
CA ARG A 28 -10.73 2.11 -6.49
C ARG A 28 -11.88 3.11 -6.39
N GLU A 29 -12.83 2.84 -5.51
CA GLU A 29 -14.03 3.67 -5.30
C GLU A 29 -13.71 4.93 -4.48
N ARG A 30 -12.45 5.12 -4.06
CA ARG A 30 -11.98 6.23 -3.22
C ARG A 30 -12.74 6.37 -1.90
N ASN A 31 -13.38 5.31 -1.43
CA ASN A 31 -14.10 5.25 -0.17
C ASN A 31 -13.26 4.76 1.00
N LEU A 32 -12.13 4.09 0.72
CA LEU A 32 -11.15 3.64 1.70
C LEU A 32 -9.78 4.25 1.43
N VAL A 33 -9.03 4.44 2.50
CA VAL A 33 -7.60 4.79 2.50
C VAL A 33 -6.84 3.61 3.07
N TYR A 34 -5.82 3.15 2.35
CA TYR A 34 -4.86 2.15 2.82
C TYR A 34 -3.57 2.82 3.25
N VAL A 35 -3.01 2.40 4.37
CA VAL A 35 -1.74 2.93 4.92
C VAL A 35 -0.85 1.78 5.34
N ALA A 36 0.39 1.79 4.88
CA ALA A 36 1.41 0.88 5.35
C ALA A 36 1.86 1.28 6.76
N ALA A 37 1.61 0.41 7.74
CA ALA A 37 2.12 0.46 9.10
C ALA A 37 3.33 -0.48 9.17
N THR A 38 4.49 -0.02 8.67
CA THR A 38 5.65 -0.87 8.39
C THR A 38 6.11 -1.67 9.60
N ARG A 39 6.26 -1.03 10.76
CA ARG A 39 6.74 -1.72 11.97
C ARG A 39 5.70 -2.60 12.66
N ALA A 40 4.43 -2.48 12.30
CA ALA A 40 3.39 -3.43 12.70
C ALA A 40 3.29 -4.62 11.73
N ASN A 41 3.99 -4.58 10.60
CA ASN A 41 3.89 -5.54 9.50
C ASN A 41 2.46 -5.65 8.95
N GLN A 42 1.74 -4.52 8.92
CA GLN A 42 0.32 -4.43 8.58
C GLN A 42 0.05 -3.37 7.52
N VAL A 43 -0.98 -3.60 6.72
CA VAL A 43 -1.68 -2.54 5.99
C VAL A 43 -2.95 -2.22 6.75
N TRP A 44 -3.11 -0.98 7.15
CA TRP A 44 -4.31 -0.46 7.81
C TRP A 44 -5.26 0.13 6.79
N GLN A 45 -6.55 0.11 7.09
CA GLN A 45 -7.59 0.75 6.30
C GLN A 45 -8.51 1.61 7.16
N PHE A 46 -9.02 2.68 6.57
CA PHE A 46 -10.06 3.51 7.18
C PHE A 46 -10.88 4.21 6.10
N SER A 47 -12.08 4.69 6.48
CA SER A 47 -12.96 5.40 5.55
C SER A 47 -12.37 6.74 5.11
N SER A 48 -12.39 7.03 3.81
CA SER A 48 -12.06 8.35 3.28
C SER A 48 -13.13 9.40 3.61
N ARG A 49 -14.36 8.95 3.92
CA ARG A 49 -15.44 9.79 4.47
C ARG A 49 -15.19 9.95 5.96
N LEU A 50 -14.61 11.08 6.32
CA LEU A 50 -14.20 11.34 7.69
C LEU A 50 -15.40 11.80 8.52
N PRO A 51 -15.47 11.43 9.81
CA PRO A 51 -16.43 12.01 10.73
C PRO A 51 -16.19 13.53 10.85
N GLU A 52 -17.23 14.28 11.15
CA GLU A 52 -17.12 15.72 11.35
C GLU A 52 -16.18 16.04 12.51
N PHE A 53 -16.25 15.25 13.56
CA PHE A 53 -15.41 15.34 14.75
C PHE A 53 -14.70 14.00 15.03
N GLY A 54 -13.53 14.08 15.67
CA GLY A 54 -12.75 12.91 16.08
C GLY A 54 -11.88 12.34 14.96
N GLN A 55 -11.40 11.11 15.20
CA GLN A 55 -10.55 10.35 14.28
C GLN A 55 -11.36 9.26 13.56
N PRO A 56 -10.94 8.84 12.35
CA PRO A 56 -11.58 7.71 11.69
C PRO A 56 -11.35 6.42 12.48
N MET A 57 -12.30 5.50 12.38
CA MET A 57 -12.07 4.13 12.83
C MET A 57 -11.08 3.44 11.90
N VAL A 58 -10.03 2.86 12.47
CA VAL A 58 -8.95 2.18 11.74
C VAL A 58 -9.05 0.69 12.00
N GLY A 59 -8.93 -0.10 10.93
CA GLY A 59 -8.85 -1.57 11.00
C GLY A 59 -7.61 -2.09 10.29
N THR A 60 -7.16 -3.28 10.67
CA THR A 60 -6.16 -4.02 9.90
C THR A 60 -6.83 -4.61 8.67
N PHE A 61 -6.28 -4.31 7.49
CA PHE A 61 -6.71 -4.90 6.22
C PHE A 61 -5.87 -6.12 5.87
N ILE A 62 -4.54 -5.98 5.93
CA ILE A 62 -3.58 -7.06 5.65
C ILE A 62 -2.63 -7.20 6.83
N GLN A 63 -2.36 -8.46 7.22
CA GLN A 63 -1.25 -8.82 8.09
C GLN A 63 -0.19 -9.54 7.26
N LEU A 64 1.02 -9.00 7.24
CA LEU A 64 2.20 -9.64 6.64
C LEU A 64 3.03 -10.34 7.71
N SER A 65 4.02 -11.11 7.27
CA SER A 65 5.03 -11.73 8.13
C SER A 65 6.40 -11.66 7.47
N GLY A 66 7.44 -11.62 8.29
CA GLY A 66 8.84 -11.50 7.85
C GLY A 66 9.17 -10.13 7.28
N GLY A 67 10.42 -9.96 6.84
CA GLY A 67 10.93 -8.68 6.35
C GLY A 67 10.81 -7.55 7.38
N LEU A 68 10.91 -6.32 6.90
CA LEU A 68 10.70 -5.12 7.73
C LEU A 68 9.21 -4.76 7.82
N GLY A 69 8.46 -5.04 6.76
CA GLY A 69 7.03 -4.74 6.68
C GLY A 69 6.63 -4.09 5.35
N PRO A 70 5.34 -3.76 5.19
CA PRO A 70 4.83 -3.08 4.00
C PRO A 70 5.46 -1.70 3.87
N ASP A 71 5.79 -1.32 2.62
CA ASP A 71 6.39 -0.05 2.25
C ASP A 71 5.47 0.68 1.26
N GLY A 72 5.76 0.74 -0.02
CA GLY A 72 4.91 1.34 -1.03
C GLY A 72 3.63 0.55 -1.28
N LEU A 73 2.55 1.26 -1.53
CA LEU A 73 1.22 0.74 -1.84
C LEU A 73 0.70 1.31 -3.15
N ALA A 74 0.01 0.51 -3.94
CA ALA A 74 -0.72 0.97 -5.12
C ALA A 74 -2.02 0.19 -5.32
N SER A 75 -3.07 0.86 -5.77
CA SER A 75 -4.32 0.24 -6.17
C SER A 75 -4.59 0.43 -7.67
N ASN A 76 -5.40 -0.43 -8.27
CA ASN A 76 -5.77 -0.37 -9.67
C ASN A 76 -7.29 -0.31 -9.89
N SER A 77 -7.72 -0.29 -11.15
CA SER A 77 -9.13 -0.18 -11.51
C SER A 77 -9.93 -1.46 -11.25
N LEU A 78 -9.28 -2.60 -11.05
CA LEU A 78 -9.92 -3.86 -10.66
C LEU A 78 -10.18 -3.96 -9.14
N GLY A 79 -9.69 -2.96 -8.37
CA GLY A 79 -9.78 -2.97 -6.90
C GLY A 79 -8.68 -3.81 -6.24
N TRP A 80 -7.63 -4.18 -6.99
CA TRP A 80 -6.49 -4.87 -6.42
C TRP A 80 -5.56 -3.91 -5.69
N LEU A 81 -4.95 -4.38 -4.61
CA LEU A 81 -3.93 -3.67 -3.84
C LEU A 81 -2.60 -4.38 -4.01
N ALA A 82 -1.61 -3.69 -4.57
CA ALA A 82 -0.23 -4.12 -4.58
C ALA A 82 0.51 -3.56 -3.36
N VAL A 83 1.33 -4.39 -2.72
CA VAL A 83 2.07 -4.07 -1.50
C VAL A 83 3.54 -4.46 -1.68
N ALA A 84 4.46 -3.50 -1.65
CA ALA A 84 5.89 -3.77 -1.54
C ALA A 84 6.22 -4.20 -0.11
N GLN A 85 7.03 -5.25 0.07
CA GLN A 85 7.51 -5.64 1.40
C GLN A 85 9.02 -5.41 1.49
N ALA A 86 9.41 -4.41 2.28
CA ALA A 86 10.82 -4.08 2.52
C ALA A 86 11.53 -5.23 3.26
N GLN A 87 12.81 -5.44 2.92
CA GLN A 87 13.68 -6.52 3.43
C GLN A 87 13.12 -7.93 3.21
N ALA A 88 12.31 -8.14 2.16
CA ALA A 88 11.76 -9.44 1.85
C ALA A 88 11.94 -9.83 0.38
N GLY A 89 12.40 -8.92 -0.49
CA GLY A 89 12.62 -9.17 -1.91
C GLY A 89 11.34 -9.54 -2.67
N ARG A 90 10.20 -9.03 -2.23
CA ARG A 90 8.91 -9.42 -2.80
C ARG A 90 7.85 -8.33 -2.68
N SER A 91 6.84 -8.48 -3.53
CA SER A 91 5.59 -7.73 -3.46
C SER A 91 4.43 -8.70 -3.45
N TYR A 92 3.32 -8.26 -2.89
CA TYR A 92 2.08 -9.02 -2.88
C TYR A 92 0.98 -8.29 -3.63
N LEU A 93 0.04 -9.07 -4.14
CA LEU A 93 -1.20 -8.58 -4.70
C LEU A 93 -2.37 -9.15 -3.89
N PHE A 94 -3.28 -8.28 -3.49
CA PHE A 94 -4.50 -8.62 -2.77
C PHE A 94 -5.72 -8.12 -3.51
N ASP A 95 -6.84 -8.80 -3.35
CA ASP A 95 -8.13 -8.33 -3.83
C ASP A 95 -8.77 -7.33 -2.85
N LYS A 96 -9.99 -6.87 -3.18
CA LYS A 96 -10.74 -5.88 -2.40
C LYS A 96 -11.19 -6.35 -1.01
N VAL A 97 -11.17 -7.66 -0.75
CA VAL A 97 -11.53 -8.24 0.56
C VAL A 97 -10.32 -8.68 1.37
N GLY A 98 -9.11 -8.56 0.78
CA GLY A 98 -7.85 -8.87 1.45
C GLY A 98 -7.33 -10.28 1.16
N ASP A 99 -7.93 -11.01 0.22
CA ASP A 99 -7.42 -12.31 -0.21
C ASP A 99 -6.19 -12.13 -1.10
N ARG A 100 -5.14 -12.90 -0.83
CA ARG A 100 -3.89 -12.83 -1.58
C ARG A 100 -4.06 -13.48 -2.95
N LEU A 101 -3.95 -12.68 -4.00
CA LEU A 101 -3.99 -13.11 -5.40
C LEU A 101 -2.64 -13.60 -5.92
N ALA A 102 -1.55 -12.95 -5.51
CA ALA A 102 -0.21 -13.28 -5.96
C ALA A 102 0.87 -12.88 -4.95
N GLU A 103 1.99 -13.60 -5.00
CA GLU A 103 3.28 -13.22 -4.43
C GLU A 103 4.28 -13.10 -5.59
N ILE A 104 4.92 -11.95 -5.73
CA ILE A 104 5.88 -11.64 -6.79
C ILE A 104 7.25 -11.51 -6.13
N ARG A 105 8.13 -12.47 -6.39
CA ARG A 105 9.51 -12.47 -5.89
C ARG A 105 10.42 -11.78 -6.89
N LEU A 106 11.25 -10.88 -6.41
CA LEU A 106 12.28 -10.27 -7.22
C LEU A 106 13.39 -11.30 -7.51
N PRO A 107 14.02 -11.25 -8.71
CA PRO A 107 15.12 -12.14 -9.05
C PRO A 107 16.39 -11.85 -8.24
N LYS A 108 16.49 -10.65 -7.67
CA LYS A 108 17.58 -10.19 -6.80
C LYS A 108 17.11 -9.05 -5.93
N GLY A 109 17.86 -8.78 -4.86
CA GLY A 109 17.58 -7.67 -3.93
C GLY A 109 16.50 -7.99 -2.90
N LEU A 110 16.64 -7.39 -1.72
CA LEU A 110 15.70 -7.55 -0.63
C LEU A 110 14.92 -6.25 -0.35
N TRP A 111 15.41 -5.10 -0.84
CA TRP A 111 14.81 -3.79 -0.56
C TRP A 111 13.73 -3.42 -1.57
N THR A 112 12.62 -4.17 -1.55
CA THR A 112 11.43 -3.83 -2.32
C THR A 112 10.71 -2.67 -1.63
N THR A 113 10.76 -1.47 -2.23
CA THR A 113 10.31 -0.25 -1.54
C THR A 113 9.06 0.38 -2.15
N SER A 114 8.80 0.17 -3.44
CA SER A 114 7.64 0.80 -4.07
C SER A 114 7.05 -0.06 -5.17
N VAL A 115 5.78 0.14 -5.44
CA VAL A 115 5.00 -0.49 -6.49
C VAL A 115 4.11 0.53 -7.19
N ALA A 116 3.86 0.33 -8.48
CA ALA A 116 2.91 1.13 -9.24
C ALA A 116 2.29 0.29 -10.36
N PHE A 117 0.98 0.39 -10.55
CA PHE A 117 0.34 -0.16 -11.74
C PHE A 117 0.55 0.75 -12.95
N HIS A 118 0.63 0.15 -14.13
CA HIS A 118 0.59 0.90 -15.37
C HIS A 118 -0.78 1.59 -15.52
N PRO A 119 -0.84 2.89 -15.89
CA PRO A 119 -2.09 3.66 -15.87
C PRO A 119 -3.20 3.11 -16.78
N ASN A 120 -2.83 2.41 -17.85
CA ASN A 120 -3.76 1.86 -18.85
C ASN A 120 -3.71 0.33 -18.94
N ASN A 121 -3.07 -0.36 -17.98
CA ASN A 121 -2.99 -1.81 -17.95
C ASN A 121 -2.93 -2.30 -16.50
N ASP A 122 -4.07 -2.69 -15.96
CA ASP A 122 -4.21 -3.17 -14.58
C ASP A 122 -3.39 -4.43 -14.25
N ARG A 123 -2.86 -5.11 -15.27
CA ARG A 123 -2.05 -6.32 -15.09
C ARG A 123 -0.54 -6.06 -15.16
N LEU A 124 -0.12 -4.86 -15.53
CA LEU A 124 1.29 -4.51 -15.59
C LEU A 124 1.66 -3.75 -14.31
N LEU A 125 2.47 -4.40 -13.47
CA LEU A 125 2.97 -3.84 -12.22
C LEU A 125 4.46 -3.53 -12.34
N TYR A 126 4.86 -2.34 -11.91
CA TYR A 126 6.25 -1.94 -11.71
C TYR A 126 6.62 -2.06 -10.25
N ILE A 127 7.84 -2.52 -9.99
CA ILE A 127 8.35 -2.78 -8.63
C ILE A 127 9.75 -2.18 -8.53
N ILE A 128 10.01 -1.40 -7.48
CA ILE A 128 11.32 -0.80 -7.21
C ILE A 128 12.07 -1.64 -6.19
N ASP A 129 13.30 -2.01 -6.53
CA ASP A 129 14.33 -2.49 -5.61
C ASP A 129 15.34 -1.38 -5.36
N ALA A 130 15.38 -0.87 -4.11
CA ALA A 130 16.30 0.18 -3.73
C ALA A 130 17.74 -0.31 -3.49
N GLU A 131 17.93 -1.61 -3.23
CA GLU A 131 19.26 -2.18 -2.99
C GLU A 131 20.16 -2.13 -4.23
N HIS A 132 19.57 -2.37 -5.42
CA HIS A 132 20.31 -2.41 -6.68
C HIS A 132 19.90 -1.27 -7.63
N ALA A 133 19.16 -0.26 -7.15
CA ALA A 133 18.65 0.85 -7.96
C ALA A 133 17.92 0.34 -9.23
N SER A 134 17.09 -0.69 -9.09
CA SER A 134 16.46 -1.40 -10.20
C SER A 134 14.95 -1.19 -10.21
N VAL A 135 14.37 -1.15 -11.42
CA VAL A 135 12.93 -1.20 -11.63
C VAL A 135 12.62 -2.47 -12.41
N PHE A 136 11.76 -3.30 -11.83
CA PHE A 136 11.25 -4.51 -12.47
C PHE A 136 9.83 -4.28 -12.97
N SER A 137 9.43 -5.01 -14.00
CA SER A 137 8.04 -5.09 -14.43
C SER A 137 7.55 -6.53 -14.36
N CYS A 138 6.30 -6.71 -14.00
CA CYS A 138 5.65 -8.01 -13.91
C CYS A 138 4.28 -7.93 -14.56
N VAL A 139 3.99 -8.87 -15.47
CA VAL A 139 2.65 -9.07 -16.01
C VAL A 139 1.94 -10.08 -15.13
N ILE A 140 0.83 -9.66 -14.52
CA ILE A 140 0.03 -10.50 -13.62
C ILE A 140 -0.82 -11.43 -14.49
N PRO A 141 -0.69 -12.75 -14.38
CA PRO A 141 -1.53 -13.70 -15.11
C PRO A 141 -2.99 -13.59 -14.69
N VAL A 142 -3.89 -14.03 -15.58
CA VAL A 142 -5.35 -14.11 -15.31
C VAL A 142 -5.65 -15.33 -14.48
#